data_c46368dafe40586b768472182c2db0dd
#
_entry.id   c46368dafe40586b768472182c2db0dd
#
_cell.length_a   1.000
_cell.length_b   1.000
_cell.length_c   1.000
_cell.angle_alpha   90.00
_cell.angle_beta   90.00
_cell.angle_gamma   90.00
#
_symmetry.space_group_name_H-M   'P 1'
#
loop_
_entity.id
_entity.type
_entity.pdbx_description
1 polymer ?
#
loop_
_entity_poly.entity_id
_entity_poly.type
_entity_poly.pdbx_seq_one_letter_code
_entity_poly.pdbx_strand_id
1 'polypeptide(L)'
;MSERPSSLSFERIADRYDATRGGEQRGRRTAANLASLLDPAAPVMEVGIGTGIVALGLRELGFTVLGVDLSPAMAQRARRRLGPVVAVADAAQLPVADATIQQAVSVWLLHLVADRAVVLAEVARALRSGGRYLCTAWGRVPPRDEVERLLFDMRNQLDPTGGWRDDERQVLDAARSAGFTVVDQRVASLGEVPQSPAEVADKIEEKPWSYLWDLTDAQWRAVVAPTVAALRALPDAHLQRRYDMPLRIIVLQRR
;
A
#
# COMPACT_ATOMS: atom_id res chain seq x y z
N MET A 1 6.66 -3.21 21.48
CA MET A 1 6.62 -2.43 20.22
C MET A 1 7.06 -3.39 19.12
N SER A 2 6.14 -3.76 18.22
CA SER A 2 6.53 -4.55 17.05
C SER A 2 7.24 -3.60 16.09
N GLU A 3 8.45 -3.95 15.69
CA GLU A 3 9.20 -3.20 14.69
C GLU A 3 8.44 -3.22 13.36
N ARG A 4 8.50 -2.12 12.62
CA ARG A 4 7.90 -2.05 11.28
C ARG A 4 8.68 -2.99 10.34
N PRO A 5 8.02 -3.57 9.31
CA PRO A 5 8.70 -4.41 8.34
C PRO A 5 9.90 -3.69 7.76
N SER A 6 11.05 -4.31 7.84
CA SER A 6 12.29 -3.79 7.27
C SER A 6 12.36 -4.07 5.76
N SER A 7 13.26 -3.40 5.04
CA SER A 7 13.58 -3.73 3.64
C SER A 7 13.93 -5.20 3.46
N LEU A 8 14.58 -5.82 4.46
CA LEU A 8 14.95 -7.24 4.49
C LEU A 8 13.74 -8.18 4.42
N SER A 9 12.58 -7.78 4.99
CA SER A 9 11.34 -8.56 4.90
C SER A 9 10.81 -8.60 3.47
N PHE A 10 10.92 -7.49 2.72
CA PHE A 10 10.52 -7.41 1.31
C PHE A 10 11.49 -8.15 0.39
N GLU A 11 12.79 -8.18 0.70
CA GLU A 11 13.78 -8.99 0.00
C GLU A 11 13.36 -10.48 -0.04
N ARG A 12 12.94 -11.02 1.11
CA ARG A 12 12.59 -12.45 1.26
C ARG A 12 11.34 -12.86 0.50
N ILE A 13 10.40 -11.93 0.26
CA ILE A 13 9.10 -12.25 -0.34
C ILE A 13 8.95 -11.74 -1.77
N ALA A 14 9.94 -11.01 -2.29
CA ALA A 14 9.85 -10.37 -3.60
C ALA A 14 9.38 -11.35 -4.70
N ASP A 15 9.77 -12.63 -4.62
CA ASP A 15 9.40 -13.67 -5.59
C ASP A 15 7.92 -14.06 -5.57
N ARG A 16 7.28 -13.97 -4.42
CA ARG A 16 5.87 -14.36 -4.25
C ARG A 16 4.94 -13.17 -4.05
N TYR A 17 5.51 -11.94 -3.99
CA TYR A 17 4.77 -10.74 -3.61
C TYR A 17 3.54 -10.52 -4.48
N ASP A 18 3.70 -10.57 -5.79
CA ASP A 18 2.60 -10.32 -6.72
C ASP A 18 1.52 -11.40 -6.63
N ALA A 19 1.92 -12.68 -6.60
CA ALA A 19 0.98 -13.80 -6.53
C ALA A 19 0.09 -13.73 -5.28
N THR A 20 0.66 -13.33 -4.15
CA THR A 20 -0.09 -13.25 -2.87
C THR A 20 -0.95 -11.98 -2.75
N ARG A 21 -0.79 -11.01 -3.66
CA ARG A 21 -1.38 -9.68 -3.58
C ARG A 21 -2.29 -9.32 -4.75
N GLY A 22 -2.75 -10.29 -5.55
CA GLY A 22 -3.66 -10.07 -6.68
C GLY A 22 -2.96 -9.64 -7.98
N GLY A 23 -1.62 -9.71 -8.01
CA GLY A 23 -0.81 -9.62 -9.20
C GLY A 23 -1.01 -8.37 -10.06
N GLU A 24 -0.70 -8.49 -11.34
CA GLU A 24 -0.80 -7.39 -12.31
C GLU A 24 -2.23 -6.86 -12.47
N GLN A 25 -3.26 -7.71 -12.30
CA GLN A 25 -4.64 -7.26 -12.42
C GLN A 25 -4.98 -6.21 -11.34
N ARG A 26 -4.52 -6.41 -10.10
CA ARG A 26 -4.66 -5.41 -9.03
C ARG A 26 -3.87 -4.14 -9.37
N GLY A 27 -2.67 -4.29 -9.92
CA GLY A 27 -1.86 -3.16 -10.40
C GLY A 27 -2.59 -2.32 -11.45
N ARG A 28 -3.16 -2.96 -12.48
CA ARG A 28 -3.94 -2.29 -13.54
C ARG A 28 -5.18 -1.58 -12.99
N ARG A 29 -5.93 -2.21 -12.09
CA ARG A 29 -7.10 -1.59 -11.45
C ARG A 29 -6.71 -0.38 -10.60
N THR A 30 -5.59 -0.48 -9.86
CA THR A 30 -5.04 0.64 -9.09
C THR A 30 -4.62 1.78 -10.03
N ALA A 31 -3.87 1.47 -11.08
CA ALA A 31 -3.45 2.43 -12.08
C ALA A 31 -4.62 3.16 -12.74
N ALA A 32 -5.68 2.44 -13.11
CA ALA A 32 -6.88 3.04 -13.70
C ALA A 32 -7.56 4.05 -12.78
N ASN A 33 -7.62 3.76 -11.47
CA ASN A 33 -8.17 4.69 -10.49
C ASN A 33 -7.28 5.94 -10.29
N LEU A 34 -5.95 5.78 -10.33
CA LEU A 34 -5.02 6.90 -10.21
C LEU A 34 -4.97 7.75 -11.49
N ALA A 35 -5.03 7.14 -12.65
CA ALA A 35 -4.91 7.80 -13.95
C ALA A 35 -5.89 8.96 -14.13
N SER A 36 -7.14 8.82 -13.63
CA SER A 36 -8.15 9.87 -13.70
C SER A 36 -7.80 11.14 -12.88
N LEU A 37 -6.78 11.08 -12.05
CA LEU A 37 -6.34 12.14 -11.14
C LEU A 37 -4.97 12.73 -11.54
N LEU A 38 -4.31 12.11 -12.53
CA LEU A 38 -2.99 12.46 -13.02
C LEU A 38 -3.08 13.19 -14.37
N ASP A 39 -2.08 14.01 -14.65
CA ASP A 39 -1.89 14.66 -15.94
C ASP A 39 -1.11 13.70 -16.87
N PRO A 40 -1.69 13.20 -17.98
CA PRO A 40 -1.01 12.27 -18.87
C PRO A 40 0.17 12.89 -19.61
N ALA A 41 0.27 14.22 -19.69
CA ALA A 41 1.37 14.92 -20.33
C ALA A 41 2.62 15.02 -19.46
N ALA A 42 2.51 14.76 -18.15
CA ALA A 42 3.61 14.85 -17.20
C ALA A 42 4.09 13.47 -16.74
N PRO A 43 5.42 13.26 -16.58
CA PRO A 43 5.94 12.05 -15.96
C PRO A 43 5.43 11.87 -14.53
N VAL A 44 5.16 10.62 -14.16
CA VAL A 44 4.76 10.21 -12.80
C VAL A 44 5.95 9.59 -12.10
N MET A 45 6.26 10.06 -10.88
CA MET A 45 7.22 9.40 -10.00
C MET A 45 6.47 8.50 -9.02
N GLU A 46 6.69 7.18 -9.08
CA GLU A 46 6.17 6.25 -8.07
C GLU A 46 7.20 6.06 -6.96
N VAL A 47 6.85 6.49 -5.75
CA VAL A 47 7.66 6.35 -4.53
C VAL A 47 7.24 5.07 -3.82
N GLY A 48 8.19 4.14 -3.64
CA GLY A 48 7.90 2.78 -3.19
C GLY A 48 7.26 1.94 -4.30
N ILE A 49 7.93 1.89 -5.46
CA ILE A 49 7.40 1.24 -6.67
C ILE A 49 7.17 -0.27 -6.52
N GLY A 50 7.79 -0.91 -5.52
CA GLY A 50 7.70 -2.35 -5.28
C GLY A 50 8.15 -3.15 -6.50
N THR A 51 7.33 -4.11 -6.89
CA THR A 51 7.58 -4.93 -8.10
C THR A 51 7.19 -4.23 -9.41
N GLY A 52 6.67 -2.99 -9.35
CA GLY A 52 6.31 -2.19 -10.51
C GLY A 52 4.96 -2.51 -11.15
N ILE A 53 4.06 -3.23 -10.47
CA ILE A 53 2.76 -3.61 -11.07
C ILE A 53 1.83 -2.42 -11.30
N VAL A 54 1.87 -1.39 -10.44
CA VAL A 54 1.06 -0.17 -10.62
C VAL A 54 1.67 0.71 -11.71
N ALA A 55 2.99 0.91 -11.69
CA ALA A 55 3.72 1.61 -12.75
C ALA A 55 3.52 0.97 -14.12
N LEU A 56 3.48 -0.38 -14.20
CA LEU A 56 3.16 -1.10 -15.44
C LEU A 56 1.75 -0.71 -15.93
N GLY A 57 0.77 -0.75 -15.05
CA GLY A 57 -0.60 -0.34 -15.40
C GLY A 57 -0.71 1.12 -15.85
N LEU A 58 0.03 2.04 -15.21
CA LEU A 58 0.10 3.45 -15.65
C LEU A 58 0.76 3.57 -17.03
N ARG A 59 1.82 2.82 -17.32
CA ARG A 59 2.45 2.80 -18.65
C ARG A 59 1.53 2.24 -19.74
N GLU A 60 0.76 1.20 -19.44
CA GLU A 60 -0.26 0.66 -20.35
C GLU A 60 -1.35 1.71 -20.67
N LEU A 61 -1.59 2.66 -19.77
CA LEU A 61 -2.49 3.80 -19.95
C LEU A 61 -1.80 5.03 -20.59
N GLY A 62 -0.55 4.91 -21.03
CA GLY A 62 0.17 5.95 -21.77
C GLY A 62 1.01 6.90 -20.91
N PHE A 63 1.11 6.71 -19.59
CA PHE A 63 1.95 7.55 -18.74
C PHE A 63 3.43 7.20 -18.85
N THR A 64 4.28 8.21 -18.81
CA THR A 64 5.71 8.03 -18.53
C THR A 64 5.90 7.86 -17.03
N VAL A 65 6.49 6.75 -16.59
CA VAL A 65 6.67 6.45 -15.16
C VAL A 65 8.15 6.27 -14.84
N LEU A 66 8.58 6.89 -13.75
CA LEU A 66 9.85 6.69 -13.06
C LEU A 66 9.54 6.14 -11.67
N GLY A 67 10.46 5.43 -11.03
CA GLY A 67 10.16 4.98 -9.66
C GLY A 67 11.38 4.65 -8.82
N VAL A 68 11.15 4.63 -7.52
CA VAL A 68 12.16 4.25 -6.53
C VAL A 68 11.61 3.22 -5.56
N ASP A 69 12.48 2.36 -5.07
CA ASP A 69 12.18 1.45 -3.95
C ASP A 69 13.43 1.28 -3.08
N LEU A 70 13.22 1.11 -1.78
CA LEU A 70 14.32 0.88 -0.84
C LEU A 70 14.90 -0.53 -0.98
N SER A 71 14.08 -1.53 -1.39
CA SER A 71 14.49 -2.91 -1.57
C SER A 71 15.13 -3.11 -2.94
N PRO A 72 16.42 -3.52 -3.02
CA PRO A 72 17.06 -3.88 -4.27
C PRO A 72 16.33 -5.00 -5.03
N ALA A 73 15.78 -6.00 -4.33
CA ALA A 73 15.05 -7.11 -4.96
C ALA A 73 13.74 -6.63 -5.60
N MET A 74 12.99 -5.73 -4.92
CA MET A 74 11.80 -5.10 -5.50
C MET A 74 12.15 -4.26 -6.70
N ALA A 75 13.13 -3.36 -6.57
CA ALA A 75 13.60 -2.51 -7.68
C ALA A 75 14.09 -3.33 -8.88
N GLN A 76 14.78 -4.46 -8.64
CA GLN A 76 15.20 -5.36 -9.72
C GLN A 76 14.00 -5.96 -10.48
N ARG A 77 12.92 -6.34 -9.78
CA ARG A 77 11.70 -6.83 -10.41
C ARG A 77 11.00 -5.76 -11.22
N ALA A 78 10.89 -4.56 -10.65
CA ALA A 78 10.35 -3.41 -11.36
C ALA A 78 11.16 -3.09 -12.62
N ARG A 79 12.49 -3.15 -12.56
CA ARG A 79 13.37 -2.96 -13.73
C ARG A 79 13.15 -4.01 -14.83
N ARG A 80 12.88 -5.26 -14.47
CA ARG A 80 12.55 -6.31 -15.47
C ARG A 80 11.26 -6.00 -16.23
N ARG A 81 10.29 -5.33 -15.59
CA ARG A 81 9.03 -4.91 -16.20
C ARG A 81 9.12 -3.60 -16.97
N LEU A 82 9.85 -2.65 -16.41
CA LEU A 82 9.79 -1.25 -16.82
C LEU A 82 11.06 -0.75 -17.50
N GLY A 83 12.16 -1.51 -17.44
CA GLY A 83 13.47 -1.07 -17.92
C GLY A 83 14.21 -0.19 -16.90
N PRO A 84 15.20 0.62 -17.35
CA PRO A 84 16.12 1.35 -16.48
C PRO A 84 15.54 2.64 -15.85
N VAL A 85 14.23 2.70 -15.71
CA VAL A 85 13.50 3.85 -15.14
C VAL A 85 13.28 3.73 -13.62
N VAL A 86 13.88 2.73 -12.98
CA VAL A 86 13.73 2.45 -11.54
C VAL A 86 15.10 2.57 -10.86
N ALA A 87 15.15 3.30 -9.74
CA ALA A 87 16.32 3.40 -8.88
C ALA A 87 16.10 2.74 -7.52
N VAL A 88 17.19 2.31 -6.87
CA VAL A 88 17.16 1.94 -5.44
C VAL A 88 17.39 3.22 -4.65
N ALA A 89 16.39 3.61 -3.83
CA ALA A 89 16.50 4.82 -3.01
C ALA A 89 15.51 4.77 -1.83
N ASP A 90 15.83 5.53 -0.78
CA ASP A 90 14.94 5.74 0.35
C ASP A 90 13.87 6.79 -0.01
N ALA A 91 12.62 6.53 0.33
CA ALA A 91 11.53 7.50 0.19
C ALA A 91 11.75 8.78 1.03
N ALA A 92 12.56 8.70 2.08
CA ALA A 92 12.98 9.82 2.91
C ALA A 92 14.12 10.64 2.28
N GLN A 93 14.74 10.15 1.19
CA GLN A 93 15.83 10.82 0.48
C GLN A 93 15.77 10.47 -1.01
N LEU A 94 14.91 11.16 -1.75
CA LEU A 94 14.69 10.91 -3.17
C LEU A 94 15.88 11.40 -4.01
N PRO A 95 16.32 10.62 -5.02
CA PRO A 95 17.48 10.96 -5.84
C PRO A 95 17.12 11.98 -6.94
N VAL A 96 16.45 13.06 -6.56
CA VAL A 96 16.00 14.12 -7.47
C VAL A 96 16.22 15.49 -6.83
N ALA A 97 16.44 16.50 -7.66
CA ALA A 97 16.59 17.87 -7.21
C ALA A 97 15.26 18.46 -6.71
N ASP A 98 15.37 19.57 -5.97
CA ASP A 98 14.21 20.29 -5.46
C ASP A 98 13.33 20.80 -6.60
N ALA A 99 12.02 20.73 -6.41
CA ALA A 99 11.03 21.30 -7.32
C ALA A 99 11.17 20.85 -8.80
N THR A 100 11.57 19.60 -9.04
CA THR A 100 11.73 19.04 -10.39
C THR A 100 10.56 18.16 -10.84
N ILE A 101 9.79 17.60 -9.90
CA ILE A 101 8.72 16.67 -10.19
C ILE A 101 7.37 17.41 -10.25
N GLN A 102 6.56 17.09 -11.24
CA GLN A 102 5.21 17.65 -11.37
C GLN A 102 4.16 16.83 -10.63
N GLN A 103 4.32 15.50 -10.65
CA GLN A 103 3.38 14.60 -9.99
C GLN A 103 4.08 13.33 -9.49
N ALA A 104 3.67 12.89 -8.31
CA ALA A 104 4.15 11.68 -7.69
C ALA A 104 2.98 10.83 -7.17
N VAL A 105 3.21 9.53 -7.06
CA VAL A 105 2.25 8.61 -6.44
C VAL A 105 2.98 7.71 -5.45
N SER A 106 2.27 7.24 -4.42
CA SER A 106 2.69 6.10 -3.63
C SER A 106 1.49 5.22 -3.28
N VAL A 107 1.66 3.93 -3.46
CA VAL A 107 0.60 2.96 -3.23
C VAL A 107 1.05 1.95 -2.18
N TRP A 108 0.32 1.88 -1.06
CA TRP A 108 0.63 1.00 0.08
C TRP A 108 2.05 1.19 0.65
N LEU A 109 2.54 2.44 0.67
CA LEU A 109 3.88 2.77 1.18
C LEU A 109 3.86 3.34 2.61
N LEU A 110 3.01 4.36 2.87
CA LEU A 110 3.14 5.19 4.08
C LEU A 110 3.01 4.43 5.40
N HIS A 111 2.34 3.28 5.42
CA HIS A 111 2.27 2.42 6.60
C HIS A 111 3.54 1.58 6.86
N LEU A 112 4.46 1.56 5.91
CA LEU A 112 5.70 0.78 5.97
C LEU A 112 6.90 1.63 6.40
N VAL A 113 6.83 2.95 6.16
CA VAL A 113 7.96 3.85 6.46
C VAL A 113 8.08 4.13 7.96
N ALA A 114 9.31 4.38 8.41
CA ALA A 114 9.59 4.66 9.82
C ALA A 114 8.93 5.99 10.26
N ASP A 115 9.06 7.01 9.45
CA ASP A 115 8.47 8.33 9.68
C ASP A 115 7.82 8.86 8.40
N ARG A 116 6.49 8.90 8.41
CA ARG A 116 5.71 9.40 7.27
C ARG A 116 5.85 10.91 7.07
N ALA A 117 6.12 11.67 8.13
CA ALA A 117 6.29 13.11 8.04
C ALA A 117 7.56 13.45 7.25
N VAL A 118 8.65 12.71 7.49
CA VAL A 118 9.90 12.84 6.73
C VAL A 118 9.68 12.53 5.25
N VAL A 119 8.99 11.42 4.94
CA VAL A 119 8.69 11.05 3.56
C VAL A 119 7.81 12.09 2.87
N LEU A 120 6.77 12.59 3.55
CA LEU A 120 5.90 13.63 2.99
C LEU A 120 6.66 14.96 2.77
N ALA A 121 7.55 15.34 3.68
CA ALA A 121 8.41 16.51 3.50
C ALA A 121 9.36 16.34 2.32
N GLU A 122 9.92 15.16 2.14
CA GLU A 122 10.81 14.86 1.01
C GLU A 122 10.08 14.87 -0.34
N VAL A 123 8.88 14.28 -0.40
CA VAL A 123 8.03 14.38 -1.58
C VAL A 123 7.66 15.84 -1.87
N ALA A 124 7.34 16.63 -0.84
CA ALA A 124 7.07 18.06 -1.00
C ALA A 124 8.29 18.81 -1.54
N ARG A 125 9.53 18.50 -1.07
CA ARG A 125 10.77 19.08 -1.59
C ARG A 125 10.93 18.81 -3.10
N ALA A 126 10.71 17.55 -3.49
CA ALA A 126 10.89 17.09 -4.87
C ALA A 126 9.85 17.68 -5.85
N LEU A 127 8.61 17.89 -5.39
CA LEU A 127 7.54 18.44 -6.21
C LEU A 127 7.75 19.96 -6.47
N ARG A 128 7.37 20.44 -7.66
CA ARG A 128 7.23 21.89 -7.91
C ARG A 128 6.03 22.45 -7.16
N SER A 129 5.99 23.76 -6.98
CA SER A 129 4.77 24.46 -6.51
C SER A 129 3.59 24.11 -7.42
N GLY A 130 2.45 23.80 -6.83
CA GLY A 130 1.26 23.31 -7.54
C GLY A 130 1.34 21.85 -7.98
N GLY A 131 2.48 21.17 -7.79
CA GLY A 131 2.66 19.76 -8.09
C GLY A 131 1.76 18.87 -7.22
N ARG A 132 1.39 17.69 -7.72
CA ARG A 132 0.45 16.78 -7.06
C ARG A 132 1.13 15.54 -6.52
N TYR A 133 0.69 15.10 -5.35
CA TYR A 133 1.03 13.80 -4.79
C TYR A 133 -0.24 13.02 -4.47
N LEU A 134 -0.35 11.82 -5.04
CA LEU A 134 -1.42 10.88 -4.76
C LEU A 134 -0.88 9.78 -3.85
N CYS A 135 -1.46 9.62 -2.67
CA CYS A 135 -1.09 8.50 -1.80
C CYS A 135 -2.31 7.70 -1.40
N THR A 136 -2.10 6.42 -1.13
CA THR A 136 -3.16 5.57 -0.59
C THR A 136 -3.04 5.50 0.92
N ALA A 137 -4.18 5.53 1.59
CA ALA A 137 -4.30 5.37 3.03
C ALA A 137 -5.28 4.25 3.39
N TRP A 138 -5.12 3.70 4.59
CA TRP A 138 -6.09 2.78 5.17
C TRP A 138 -7.08 3.57 6.01
N GLY A 139 -8.36 3.52 5.68
CA GLY A 139 -9.41 4.06 6.53
C GLY A 139 -9.93 3.00 7.50
N ARG A 140 -10.44 3.44 8.64
CA ARG A 140 -11.26 2.59 9.49
C ARG A 140 -12.62 2.41 8.81
N VAL A 141 -12.84 1.24 8.21
CA VAL A 141 -14.16 0.86 7.71
C VAL A 141 -14.77 -0.08 8.74
N PRO A 142 -15.97 0.19 9.25
CA PRO A 142 -16.67 -0.75 10.10
C PRO A 142 -16.82 -2.10 9.38
N PRO A 143 -16.63 -3.22 10.08
CA PRO A 143 -16.80 -4.54 9.48
C PRO A 143 -18.25 -4.73 9.04
N ARG A 144 -18.45 -5.25 7.84
CA ARG A 144 -19.78 -5.47 7.22
C ARG A 144 -20.34 -6.84 7.54
N ASP A 145 -19.48 -7.79 7.87
CA ASP A 145 -19.87 -9.16 8.22
C ASP A 145 -18.95 -9.76 9.30
N GLU A 146 -19.21 -11.00 9.66
CA GLU A 146 -18.48 -11.76 10.68
C GLU A 146 -17.00 -11.97 10.31
N VAL A 147 -16.69 -12.22 9.04
CA VAL A 147 -15.31 -12.42 8.58
C VAL A 147 -14.51 -11.13 8.72
N GLU A 148 -15.08 -10.02 8.25
CA GLU A 148 -14.44 -8.70 8.40
C GLU A 148 -14.28 -8.32 9.87
N ARG A 149 -15.24 -8.70 10.73
CA ARG A 149 -15.16 -8.47 12.17
C ARG A 149 -14.01 -9.26 12.80
N LEU A 150 -13.89 -10.54 12.51
CA LEU A 150 -12.79 -11.38 13.00
C LEU A 150 -11.44 -10.83 12.57
N LEU A 151 -11.31 -10.42 11.32
CA LEU A 151 -10.07 -9.78 10.79
C LEU A 151 -9.79 -8.41 11.45
N PHE A 152 -10.83 -7.62 11.68
CA PHE A 152 -10.71 -6.33 12.33
C PHE A 152 -10.24 -6.46 13.78
N ASP A 153 -10.83 -7.39 14.52
CA ASP A 153 -10.49 -7.67 15.92
C ASP A 153 -9.08 -8.23 16.05
N MET A 154 -8.70 -9.18 15.19
CA MET A 154 -7.32 -9.68 15.11
C MET A 154 -6.31 -8.54 14.91
N ARG A 155 -6.57 -7.65 13.94
CA ARG A 155 -5.67 -6.52 13.67
C ARG A 155 -5.58 -5.55 14.84
N ASN A 156 -6.71 -5.27 15.52
CA ASN A 156 -6.71 -4.38 16.68
C ASN A 156 -5.94 -4.97 17.85
N GLN A 157 -6.01 -6.29 18.07
CA GLN A 157 -5.25 -6.96 19.13
C GLN A 157 -3.75 -6.98 18.82
N LEU A 158 -3.35 -7.14 17.55
CA LEU A 158 -1.95 -7.12 17.13
C LEU A 158 -1.35 -5.71 17.15
N ASP A 159 -2.16 -4.69 16.89
CA ASP A 159 -1.74 -3.28 16.89
C ASP A 159 -2.81 -2.39 17.53
N PRO A 160 -2.90 -2.38 18.87
CA PRO A 160 -3.87 -1.57 19.58
C PRO A 160 -3.64 -0.06 19.41
N THR A 161 -2.45 0.35 19.06
CA THR A 161 -2.10 1.76 18.83
C THR A 161 -2.45 2.26 17.44
N GLY A 162 -2.73 1.34 16.49
CA GLY A 162 -2.98 1.68 15.09
C GLY A 162 -1.74 2.18 14.34
N GLY A 163 -0.53 1.93 14.88
CA GLY A 163 0.73 2.42 14.33
C GLY A 163 1.12 1.81 12.97
N TRP A 164 0.56 0.65 12.65
CA TRP A 164 0.79 -0.05 11.38
C TRP A 164 -0.15 0.38 10.26
N ARG A 165 -1.11 1.22 10.59
CA ARG A 165 -2.09 1.69 9.63
C ARG A 165 -1.75 3.11 9.27
N ASP A 166 -1.90 3.42 7.99
CA ASP A 166 -2.02 4.80 7.57
C ASP A 166 -3.39 5.28 8.03
N ASP A 167 -3.49 5.67 9.31
CA ASP A 167 -4.65 6.41 9.78
C ASP A 167 -4.75 7.66 8.91
N GLU A 168 -5.84 7.76 8.16
CA GLU A 168 -6.08 8.85 7.21
C GLU A 168 -5.86 10.22 7.86
N ARG A 169 -6.30 10.39 9.13
CA ARG A 169 -6.11 11.64 9.87
C ARG A 169 -4.63 11.95 10.06
N GLN A 170 -3.84 10.96 10.47
CA GLN A 170 -2.40 11.14 10.69
C GLN A 170 -1.66 11.44 9.39
N VAL A 171 -2.07 10.83 8.26
CA VAL A 171 -1.52 11.16 6.94
C VAL A 171 -1.86 12.59 6.55
N LEU A 172 -3.11 13.03 6.76
CA LEU A 172 -3.56 14.37 6.45
C LEU A 172 -2.86 15.44 7.30
N ASP A 173 -2.66 15.18 8.61
CA ASP A 173 -1.98 16.12 9.51
C ASP A 173 -0.49 16.23 9.14
N ALA A 174 0.18 15.12 8.87
CA ALA A 174 1.56 15.12 8.41
C ALA A 174 1.71 15.81 7.04
N ALA A 175 0.77 15.61 6.11
CA ALA A 175 0.77 16.26 4.81
C ALA A 175 0.63 17.79 4.93
N ARG A 176 -0.28 18.26 5.79
CA ARG A 176 -0.43 19.71 6.05
C ARG A 176 0.84 20.32 6.63
N SER A 177 1.48 19.60 7.56
CA SER A 177 2.76 20.02 8.17
C SER A 177 3.90 20.05 7.15
N ALA A 178 3.88 19.18 6.14
CA ALA A 178 4.83 19.16 5.04
C ALA A 178 4.54 20.19 3.93
N GLY A 179 3.53 21.07 4.10
CA GLY A 179 3.22 22.13 3.13
C GLY A 179 2.26 21.71 2.02
N PHE A 180 1.54 20.61 2.19
CA PHE A 180 0.49 20.22 1.25
C PHE A 180 -0.88 20.83 1.58
N THR A 181 -1.67 21.03 0.55
CA THR A 181 -3.12 21.22 0.63
C THR A 181 -3.79 19.94 0.18
N VAL A 182 -4.79 19.47 0.93
CA VAL A 182 -5.64 18.35 0.51
C VAL A 182 -6.64 18.86 -0.51
N VAL A 183 -6.59 18.35 -1.74
CA VAL A 183 -7.46 18.81 -2.82
C VAL A 183 -8.58 17.82 -3.14
N ASP A 184 -8.39 16.54 -2.82
CA ASP A 184 -9.41 15.52 -3.01
C ASP A 184 -9.17 14.30 -2.10
N GLN A 185 -10.23 13.56 -1.80
CA GLN A 185 -10.20 12.29 -1.10
C GLN A 185 -11.26 11.38 -1.71
N ARG A 186 -10.83 10.20 -2.18
CA ARG A 186 -11.71 9.25 -2.86
C ARG A 186 -11.60 7.86 -2.29
N VAL A 187 -12.72 7.16 -2.30
CA VAL A 187 -12.75 5.70 -2.10
C VAL A 187 -13.12 5.08 -3.44
N ALA A 188 -12.14 4.45 -4.07
CA ALA A 188 -12.32 3.70 -5.30
C ALA A 188 -12.43 2.20 -4.98
N SER A 189 -12.93 1.41 -5.92
CA SER A 189 -12.96 -0.04 -5.84
C SER A 189 -11.85 -0.65 -6.70
N LEU A 190 -11.16 -1.65 -6.16
CA LEU A 190 -10.27 -2.52 -6.92
C LEU A 190 -11.01 -3.76 -7.47
N GLY A 191 -12.33 -3.77 -7.30
CA GLY A 191 -13.22 -4.85 -7.70
C GLY A 191 -13.45 -5.88 -6.62
N GLU A 192 -14.43 -6.73 -6.86
CA GLU A 192 -14.79 -7.80 -5.94
C GLU A 192 -13.83 -9.00 -6.08
N VAL A 193 -13.48 -9.56 -4.94
CA VAL A 193 -12.72 -10.81 -4.86
C VAL A 193 -13.63 -11.86 -4.20
N PRO A 194 -13.99 -12.94 -4.92
CA PRO A 194 -14.68 -14.05 -4.29
C PRO A 194 -13.70 -14.76 -3.35
N GLN A 195 -14.14 -15.00 -2.12
CA GLN A 195 -13.32 -15.69 -1.13
C GLN A 195 -14.23 -16.28 -0.03
N SER A 196 -14.01 -17.52 0.33
CA SER A 196 -14.70 -18.13 1.48
C SER A 196 -13.97 -17.85 2.79
N PRO A 197 -14.64 -17.92 3.95
CA PRO A 197 -13.98 -17.80 5.25
C PRO A 197 -12.81 -18.77 5.44
N ALA A 198 -12.93 -20.01 4.94
CA ALA A 198 -11.87 -21.01 4.99
C ALA A 198 -10.66 -20.58 4.16
N GLU A 199 -10.86 -20.07 2.93
CA GLU A 199 -9.77 -19.53 2.11
C GLU A 199 -9.12 -18.29 2.73
N VAL A 200 -9.88 -17.46 3.45
CA VAL A 200 -9.31 -16.34 4.24
C VAL A 200 -8.40 -16.88 5.33
N ALA A 201 -8.82 -17.95 6.04
CA ALA A 201 -8.02 -18.60 7.08
C ALA A 201 -6.71 -19.17 6.50
N ASP A 202 -6.78 -19.89 5.38
CA ASP A 202 -5.62 -20.46 4.71
C ASP A 202 -4.64 -19.35 4.28
N LYS A 203 -5.19 -18.27 3.73
CA LYS A 203 -4.39 -17.11 3.32
C LYS A 203 -3.69 -16.43 4.50
N ILE A 204 -4.31 -16.34 5.69
CA ILE A 204 -3.66 -15.83 6.90
C ILE A 204 -2.42 -16.65 7.25
N GLU A 205 -2.50 -17.98 7.14
CA GLU A 205 -1.40 -18.89 7.44
C GLU A 205 -0.22 -18.74 6.46
N GLU A 206 -0.48 -18.34 5.21
CA GLU A 206 0.55 -17.97 4.23
C GLU A 206 1.27 -16.66 4.56
N LYS A 207 0.80 -15.91 5.58
CA LYS A 207 1.36 -14.62 6.02
C LYS A 207 1.53 -13.60 4.87
N PRO A 208 0.51 -13.31 4.06
CA PRO A 208 0.67 -12.43 2.91
C PRO A 208 0.83 -10.96 3.31
N TRP A 209 0.34 -10.56 4.48
CA TRP A 209 0.36 -9.17 4.95
C TRP A 209 1.55 -8.90 5.86
N SER A 210 2.16 -7.73 5.69
CA SER A 210 3.36 -7.31 6.42
C SER A 210 3.21 -7.35 7.95
N TYR A 211 2.03 -7.08 8.48
CA TYR A 211 1.77 -7.12 9.92
C TYR A 211 1.78 -8.55 10.52
N LEU A 212 1.89 -9.59 9.69
CA LEU A 212 2.00 -10.99 10.12
C LEU A 212 3.45 -11.52 10.09
N TRP A 213 4.40 -10.76 9.50
CA TRP A 213 5.73 -11.33 9.21
C TRP A 213 6.62 -11.47 10.44
N ASP A 214 6.57 -10.48 11.32
CA ASP A 214 7.48 -10.38 12.46
C ASP A 214 6.77 -10.66 13.80
N LEU A 215 5.67 -11.43 13.75
CA LEU A 215 4.94 -11.87 14.94
C LEU A 215 5.75 -12.93 15.70
N THR A 216 5.79 -12.77 17.01
CA THR A 216 6.31 -13.82 17.90
C THR A 216 5.35 -15.03 17.93
N ASP A 217 5.87 -16.19 18.29
CA ASP A 217 5.04 -17.40 18.47
C ASP A 217 3.95 -17.19 19.53
N ALA A 218 4.20 -16.36 20.54
CA ALA A 218 3.22 -16.01 21.55
C ALA A 218 2.07 -15.19 20.97
N GLN A 219 2.36 -14.17 20.16
CA GLN A 219 1.35 -13.36 19.47
C GLN A 219 0.55 -14.20 18.46
N TRP A 220 1.24 -15.06 17.73
CA TRP A 220 0.56 -15.97 16.79
C TRP A 220 -0.44 -16.86 17.51
N ARG A 221 -0.01 -17.55 18.58
CA ARG A 221 -0.87 -18.45 19.36
C ARG A 221 -2.00 -17.72 20.08
N ALA A 222 -1.75 -16.52 20.58
CA ALA A 222 -2.75 -15.78 21.36
C ALA A 222 -3.81 -15.08 20.50
N VAL A 223 -3.47 -14.67 19.26
CA VAL A 223 -4.32 -13.80 18.45
C VAL A 223 -4.66 -14.42 17.09
N VAL A 224 -3.64 -14.83 16.33
CA VAL A 224 -3.85 -15.25 14.93
C VAL A 224 -4.49 -16.63 14.86
N ALA A 225 -3.96 -17.62 15.59
CA ALA A 225 -4.47 -19.00 15.56
C ALA A 225 -5.94 -19.10 16.00
N PRO A 226 -6.40 -18.40 17.06
CA PRO A 226 -7.84 -18.38 17.40
C PRO A 226 -8.71 -17.75 16.30
N THR A 227 -8.23 -16.71 15.62
CA THR A 227 -8.96 -16.09 14.50
C THR A 227 -9.07 -17.04 13.32
N VAL A 228 -8.00 -17.74 12.97
CA VAL A 228 -7.99 -18.77 11.92
C VAL A 228 -8.99 -19.89 12.25
N ALA A 229 -8.99 -20.37 13.51
CA ALA A 229 -9.93 -21.39 13.97
C ALA A 229 -11.39 -20.89 13.91
N ALA A 230 -11.64 -19.63 14.33
CA ALA A 230 -12.97 -19.04 14.28
C ALA A 230 -13.50 -18.89 12.84
N LEU A 231 -12.65 -18.48 11.90
CA LEU A 231 -13.01 -18.39 10.48
C LEU A 231 -13.42 -19.75 9.90
N ARG A 232 -12.68 -20.82 10.23
CA ARG A 232 -12.98 -22.19 9.79
C ARG A 232 -14.22 -22.77 10.48
N ALA A 233 -14.58 -22.29 11.67
CA ALA A 233 -15.74 -22.72 12.43
C ALA A 233 -17.03 -21.99 12.05
N LEU A 234 -17.00 -21.01 11.15
CA LEU A 234 -18.22 -20.35 10.69
C LEU A 234 -19.13 -21.34 9.98
N PRO A 235 -20.47 -21.25 10.15
CA PRO A 235 -21.43 -22.19 9.55
C PRO A 235 -21.25 -22.36 8.04
N ASP A 236 -20.93 -21.27 7.35
CA ASP A 236 -20.75 -21.22 5.90
C ASP A 236 -19.27 -21.04 5.51
N ALA A 237 -18.34 -21.71 6.22
CA ALA A 237 -16.91 -21.51 6.06
C ALA A 237 -16.41 -21.74 4.63
N HIS A 238 -17.06 -22.59 3.84
CA HIS A 238 -16.69 -22.88 2.46
C HIS A 238 -17.54 -22.14 1.41
N LEU A 239 -18.54 -21.35 1.85
CA LEU A 239 -19.35 -20.58 0.92
C LEU A 239 -18.59 -19.33 0.44
N GLN A 240 -18.52 -19.17 -0.87
CA GLN A 240 -17.89 -17.99 -1.48
C GLN A 240 -18.69 -16.72 -1.19
N ARG A 241 -18.03 -15.72 -0.65
CA ARG A 241 -18.55 -14.37 -0.45
C ARG A 241 -17.79 -13.40 -1.35
N ARG A 242 -18.42 -12.30 -1.72
CA ARG A 242 -17.79 -11.27 -2.54
C ARG A 242 -17.39 -10.11 -1.65
N TYR A 243 -16.08 -9.84 -1.62
CA TYR A 243 -15.52 -8.72 -0.88
C TYR A 243 -15.03 -7.67 -1.86
N ASP A 244 -15.60 -6.48 -1.79
CA ASP A 244 -15.03 -5.33 -2.48
C ASP A 244 -13.74 -4.90 -1.79
N MET A 245 -12.73 -4.62 -2.59
CA MET A 245 -11.43 -4.13 -2.11
C MET A 245 -11.38 -2.61 -2.27
N PRO A 246 -11.65 -1.84 -1.20
CA PRO A 246 -11.61 -0.39 -1.29
C PRO A 246 -10.17 0.10 -1.42
N LEU A 247 -9.97 1.11 -2.26
CA LEU A 247 -8.75 1.88 -2.40
C LEU A 247 -9.02 3.32 -2.00
N ARG A 248 -8.53 3.75 -0.84
CA ARG A 248 -8.58 5.16 -0.44
C ARG A 248 -7.43 5.92 -1.06
N ILE A 249 -7.75 6.95 -1.81
CA ILE A 249 -6.78 7.83 -2.47
C ILE A 249 -6.92 9.22 -1.88
N ILE A 250 -5.80 9.76 -1.41
CA ILE A 250 -5.67 11.15 -0.95
C ILE A 250 -4.90 11.89 -2.02
N VAL A 251 -5.46 12.98 -2.51
CA VAL A 251 -4.82 13.87 -3.48
C VAL A 251 -4.33 15.12 -2.77
N LEU A 252 -3.05 15.30 -2.79
CA LEU A 252 -2.33 16.40 -2.15
C LEU A 252 -1.74 17.31 -3.23
N GLN A 253 -1.76 18.62 -2.98
CA GLN A 253 -1.11 19.62 -3.83
C GLN A 253 -0.08 20.39 -3.02
N ARG A 254 1.15 20.50 -3.52
CA ARG A 254 2.19 21.32 -2.91
C ARG A 254 1.82 22.81 -3.03
N ARG A 255 1.91 23.52 -1.92
CA ARG A 255 1.75 25.00 -1.89
C ARG A 255 2.89 25.71 -2.58
#